data_36f7e2aa6fc00b2bdc3abe150ed408f9
#
_entry.id   36f7e2aa6fc00b2bdc3abe150ed408f9
#
_cell.length_a   1.000
_cell.length_b   1.000
_cell.length_c   1.000
_cell.angle_alpha   90.00
_cell.angle_beta   90.00
_cell.angle_gamma   90.00
#
_symmetry.space_group_name_H-M   'P 1'
#
loop_
_entity.id
_entity.type
_entity.pdbx_description
1 polymer ?
#
loop_
_entity_poly.entity_id
_entity_poly.type
_entity_poly.pdbx_seq_one_letter_code
_entity_poly.pdbx_strand_id
1 'polypeptide(L)'
;RAALGASESMRSKLAEYNDPRLSRAFITKLDKEKEGKAQAPGTPDTDVYAPSGTPEQGTSKYGTSLFMYSATAPTLLMSFHELKFLEAEALCRLGRDAKSALKEAVVAGLLNAENSFSISRKELGNTLLNPASAITEEEANSYFDNTVEATYTNEPLKTTMIQKYFALWGASGRSEEHTSELQ
;
A
#
# COMPACT_ATOMS: atom_id res chain seq x y z
N ARG A 1 -16.75 9.22 3.44
CA ARG A 1 -15.73 8.34 2.85
C ARG A 1 -15.14 8.85 1.53
N ALA A 2 -15.86 9.64 0.79
CA ALA A 2 -15.38 10.25 -0.46
C ALA A 2 -14.49 11.49 -0.26
N ALA A 3 -14.06 11.77 0.96
CA ALA A 3 -13.39 13.04 1.29
C ALA A 3 -11.85 12.98 1.23
N LEU A 4 -11.26 11.79 1.15
CA LEU A 4 -9.81 11.65 1.18
C LEU A 4 -9.27 11.12 -0.16
N GLY A 5 -8.44 11.91 -0.81
CA GLY A 5 -7.65 11.51 -1.96
C GLY A 5 -6.44 10.66 -1.55
N ALA A 6 -6.01 9.79 -2.44
CA ALA A 6 -4.77 9.04 -2.24
C ALA A 6 -3.55 9.96 -2.38
N SER A 7 -2.54 9.74 -1.55
CA SER A 7 -1.32 10.54 -1.50
C SER A 7 -0.44 10.30 -2.73
N GLU A 8 -0.03 11.37 -3.39
CA GLU A 8 1.00 11.35 -4.44
C GLU A 8 2.34 10.82 -3.91
N SER A 9 2.71 11.20 -2.70
CA SER A 9 3.92 10.78 -2.01
C SER A 9 3.97 9.26 -1.86
N MET A 10 2.88 8.64 -1.38
CA MET A 10 2.81 7.18 -1.24
C MET A 10 2.92 6.49 -2.60
N ARG A 11 2.17 6.98 -3.60
CA ARG A 11 2.21 6.42 -4.94
C ARG A 11 3.62 6.48 -5.53
N SER A 12 4.30 7.61 -5.41
CA SER A 12 5.67 7.80 -5.89
C SER A 12 6.66 6.87 -5.18
N LYS A 13 6.49 6.67 -3.87
CA LYS A 13 7.33 5.73 -3.13
C LYS A 13 7.10 4.27 -3.55
N LEU A 14 5.85 3.85 -3.74
CA LEU A 14 5.57 2.51 -4.25
C LEU A 14 6.16 2.30 -5.64
N ALA A 15 6.15 3.34 -6.51
CA ALA A 15 6.75 3.28 -7.83
C ALA A 15 8.29 3.18 -7.76
N GLU A 16 8.93 3.94 -6.88
CA GLU A 16 10.38 3.91 -6.64
C GLU A 16 10.88 2.49 -6.27
N TYR A 17 10.07 1.77 -5.50
CA TYR A 17 10.41 0.42 -5.04
C TYR A 17 9.79 -0.70 -5.89
N ASN A 18 9.16 -0.39 -7.03
CA ASN A 18 8.46 -1.36 -7.88
C ASN A 18 7.47 -2.24 -7.10
N ASP A 19 6.80 -1.66 -6.11
CA ASP A 19 5.93 -2.39 -5.19
C ASP A 19 4.66 -2.91 -5.89
N PRO A 20 4.29 -4.18 -5.74
CA PRO A 20 3.11 -4.77 -6.38
C PRO A 20 1.79 -4.06 -6.05
N ARG A 21 1.71 -3.36 -4.91
CA ARG A 21 0.53 -2.57 -4.54
C ARG A 21 0.28 -1.38 -5.46
N LEU A 22 1.31 -0.87 -6.15
CA LEU A 22 1.19 0.29 -7.03
C LEU A 22 0.06 0.16 -8.05
N SER A 23 0.00 -0.97 -8.74
CA SER A 23 -1.00 -1.23 -9.79
C SER A 23 -2.37 -1.65 -9.26
N ARG A 24 -2.51 -1.89 -7.96
CA ARG A 24 -3.70 -2.52 -7.36
C ARG A 24 -4.36 -1.70 -6.27
N ALA A 25 -3.61 -0.78 -5.65
CA ALA A 25 -4.08 -0.03 -4.50
C ALA A 25 -4.85 1.24 -4.85
N PHE A 26 -4.73 1.73 -6.07
CA PHE A 26 -5.28 3.01 -6.46
C PHE A 26 -6.40 2.84 -7.49
N ILE A 27 -7.45 3.61 -7.31
CA ILE A 27 -8.44 3.86 -8.33
C ILE A 27 -8.32 5.32 -8.73
N THR A 28 -8.47 5.58 -10.01
CA THR A 28 -8.48 6.92 -10.54
C THR A 28 -9.74 7.66 -10.12
N LYS A 29 -9.73 8.96 -10.28
CA LYS A 29 -10.87 9.83 -10.04
C LYS A 29 -12.15 9.21 -10.61
N LEU A 30 -13.17 9.13 -9.79
CA LEU A 30 -14.50 8.77 -10.25
C LEU A 30 -14.95 9.79 -11.29
N ASP A 31 -15.03 9.36 -12.53
CA ASP A 31 -15.53 10.20 -13.60
C ASP A 31 -17.07 10.19 -13.55
N LYS A 32 -17.62 11.12 -12.78
CA LYS A 32 -19.09 11.27 -12.65
C LYS A 32 -19.76 11.70 -13.95
N GLU A 33 -19.00 12.32 -14.85
CA GLU A 33 -19.52 12.77 -16.16
C GLU A 33 -19.66 11.61 -17.15
N LYS A 34 -18.88 10.53 -16.92
CA LYS A 34 -18.89 9.31 -17.74
C LYS A 34 -19.55 8.12 -17.03
N GLU A 35 -20.73 8.30 -16.47
CA GLU A 35 -21.51 7.24 -15.81
C GLU A 35 -21.01 6.79 -14.43
N GLY A 36 -20.16 7.55 -13.76
CA GLY A 36 -19.69 7.21 -12.42
C GLY A 36 -18.75 6.00 -12.37
N LYS A 37 -18.13 5.63 -13.48
CA LYS A 37 -17.17 4.53 -13.52
C LYS A 37 -15.82 5.00 -13.04
N ALA A 38 -15.23 4.25 -12.12
CA ALA A 38 -13.82 4.42 -11.73
C ALA A 38 -12.93 3.82 -12.82
N GLN A 39 -11.82 4.51 -13.13
CA GLN A 39 -10.80 3.91 -13.97
C GLN A 39 -9.94 2.93 -13.18
N ALA A 40 -9.38 1.93 -13.85
CA ALA A 40 -8.50 0.98 -13.22
C ALA A 40 -7.22 1.65 -12.67
N PRO A 41 -6.65 1.13 -11.58
CA PRO A 41 -5.35 1.57 -11.10
C PRO A 41 -4.28 1.50 -12.20
N GLY A 42 -3.46 2.52 -12.30
CA GLY A 42 -2.33 2.54 -13.23
C GLY A 42 -2.64 2.98 -14.66
N THR A 43 -3.82 3.58 -14.91
CA THR A 43 -4.09 4.25 -16.18
C THR A 43 -3.31 5.59 -16.21
N PRO A 44 -2.21 5.73 -17.01
CA PRO A 44 -1.21 6.78 -16.79
C PRO A 44 -1.70 8.21 -16.94
N ASP A 45 -2.65 8.44 -17.86
CA ASP A 45 -2.99 9.80 -18.30
C ASP A 45 -4.09 10.50 -17.48
N THR A 46 -4.64 9.82 -16.48
CA THR A 46 -5.77 10.34 -15.67
C THR A 46 -5.55 10.27 -14.17
N ASP A 47 -4.39 9.76 -13.75
CA ASP A 47 -4.08 9.55 -12.34
C ASP A 47 -3.59 10.85 -11.70
N VAL A 48 -4.49 11.56 -11.05
CA VAL A 48 -4.17 12.75 -10.26
C VAL A 48 -4.34 12.41 -8.79
N TYR A 49 -3.26 12.57 -8.03
CA TYR A 49 -3.20 12.24 -6.60
C TYR A 49 -2.95 13.49 -5.76
N ALA A 50 -3.33 13.44 -4.49
CA ALA A 50 -3.23 14.57 -3.60
C ALA A 50 -1.77 14.87 -3.22
N PRO A 51 -1.24 16.07 -3.51
CA PRO A 51 0.06 16.48 -3.00
C PRO A 51 0.06 16.54 -1.47
N SER A 52 1.20 16.28 -0.84
CA SER A 52 1.35 16.37 0.61
C SER A 52 1.04 17.79 1.10
N GLY A 53 0.29 17.89 2.19
CA GLY A 53 -0.10 19.17 2.78
C GLY A 53 -1.25 19.90 2.08
N THR A 54 -1.90 19.29 1.09
CA THR A 54 -3.06 19.87 0.42
C THR A 54 -4.30 19.83 1.32
N PRO A 55 -4.96 20.97 1.59
CA PRO A 55 -6.16 20.98 2.41
C PRO A 55 -7.40 20.40 1.72
N GLU A 56 -7.44 20.43 0.38
CA GLU A 56 -8.53 19.89 -0.42
C GLU A 56 -8.16 18.52 -0.96
N GLN A 57 -8.64 17.47 -0.33
CA GLN A 57 -8.36 16.08 -0.72
C GLN A 57 -9.60 15.34 -1.25
N GLY A 58 -10.56 16.08 -1.78
CA GLY A 58 -11.81 15.49 -2.28
C GLY A 58 -11.60 14.54 -3.47
N THR A 59 -12.34 13.44 -3.49
CA THR A 59 -12.32 12.44 -4.59
C THR A 59 -12.83 12.98 -5.92
N SER A 60 -13.48 14.16 -5.93
CA SER A 60 -13.83 14.84 -7.18
C SER A 60 -12.62 15.39 -7.91
N LYS A 61 -11.49 15.59 -7.23
CA LYS A 61 -10.26 16.16 -7.76
C LYS A 61 -9.14 15.14 -7.86
N TYR A 62 -9.07 14.21 -6.92
CA TYR A 62 -7.99 13.24 -6.79
C TYR A 62 -8.51 11.80 -6.80
N GLY A 63 -7.68 10.87 -7.27
CA GLY A 63 -7.91 9.45 -7.12
C GLY A 63 -7.92 9.03 -5.66
N THR A 64 -8.48 7.88 -5.36
CA THR A 64 -8.52 7.33 -4.00
C THR A 64 -7.84 5.97 -3.94
N SER A 65 -7.53 5.49 -2.74
CA SER A 65 -7.02 4.14 -2.58
C SER A 65 -8.15 3.14 -2.32
N LEU A 66 -7.94 1.89 -2.70
CA LEU A 66 -8.88 0.81 -2.42
C LEU A 66 -9.02 0.54 -0.91
N PHE A 67 -8.03 0.85 -0.11
CA PHE A 67 -8.14 0.77 1.36
C PHE A 67 -9.23 1.66 1.93
N MET A 68 -9.47 2.82 1.33
CA MET A 68 -10.44 3.80 1.81
C MET A 68 -11.87 3.56 1.28
N TYR A 69 -12.01 2.68 0.29
CA TYR A 69 -13.27 2.53 -0.42
C TYR A 69 -14.22 1.52 0.22
N SER A 70 -13.68 0.49 0.87
CA SER A 70 -14.51 -0.54 1.48
C SER A 70 -15.20 -0.08 2.76
N ALA A 71 -16.51 -0.31 2.82
CA ALA A 71 -17.30 -0.13 4.03
C ALA A 71 -17.10 -1.27 5.04
N THR A 72 -16.70 -2.43 4.54
CA THR A 72 -16.59 -3.68 5.29
C THR A 72 -15.16 -4.12 5.50
N ALA A 73 -14.18 -3.26 5.15
CA ALA A 73 -12.78 -3.54 5.41
C ALA A 73 -12.54 -3.85 6.89
N PRO A 74 -11.85 -4.94 7.22
CA PRO A 74 -11.59 -5.30 8.59
C PRO A 74 -10.70 -4.26 9.28
N THR A 75 -11.01 -3.94 10.53
CA THR A 75 -10.13 -3.14 11.38
C THR A 75 -9.09 -4.06 11.99
N LEU A 76 -7.84 -3.87 11.63
CA LEU A 76 -6.75 -4.68 12.17
C LEU A 76 -6.35 -4.13 13.55
N LEU A 77 -6.51 -4.93 14.60
CA LEU A 77 -6.03 -4.59 15.94
C LEU A 77 -4.55 -4.92 16.09
N MET A 78 -4.13 -6.07 15.60
CA MET A 78 -2.75 -6.53 15.46
C MET A 78 -2.72 -7.55 14.34
N SER A 79 -1.69 -7.49 13.51
CA SER A 79 -1.55 -8.39 12.38
C SER A 79 -0.24 -9.17 12.44
N PHE A 80 -0.21 -10.34 11.79
CA PHE A 80 1.00 -11.13 11.70
C PHE A 80 2.15 -10.37 11.05
N HIS A 81 1.88 -9.64 9.97
CA HIS A 81 2.92 -8.86 9.30
C HIS A 81 3.47 -7.74 10.19
N GLU A 82 2.62 -7.06 10.99
CA GLU A 82 3.07 -6.06 11.94
C GLU A 82 4.04 -6.65 12.98
N LEU A 83 3.69 -7.81 13.57
CA LEU A 83 4.55 -8.52 14.49
C LEU A 83 5.91 -8.87 13.85
N LYS A 84 5.89 -9.37 12.61
CA LYS A 84 7.11 -9.73 11.88
C LYS A 84 7.97 -8.51 11.52
N PHE A 85 7.36 -7.37 11.22
CA PHE A 85 8.11 -6.12 11.04
C PHE A 85 8.75 -5.65 12.35
N LEU A 86 8.08 -5.80 13.49
CA LEU A 86 8.68 -5.48 14.79
C LEU A 86 9.86 -6.40 15.11
N GLU A 87 9.73 -7.69 14.82
CA GLU A 87 10.83 -8.67 14.94
C GLU A 87 12.02 -8.27 14.05
N ALA A 88 11.77 -7.98 12.77
CA ALA A 88 12.81 -7.58 11.83
C ALA A 88 13.51 -6.29 12.25
N GLU A 89 12.75 -5.29 12.68
CA GLU A 89 13.30 -4.04 13.20
C GLU A 89 14.18 -4.26 14.43
N ALA A 90 13.69 -5.05 15.39
CA ALA A 90 14.46 -5.35 16.60
C ALA A 90 15.79 -6.07 16.28
N LEU A 91 15.76 -7.03 15.36
CA LEU A 91 16.96 -7.72 14.90
C LEU A 91 17.95 -6.76 14.24
N CYS A 92 17.49 -5.89 13.34
CA CYS A 92 18.34 -4.87 12.71
C CYS A 92 18.98 -3.93 13.73
N ARG A 93 18.21 -3.45 14.73
CA ARG A 93 18.73 -2.55 15.78
C ARG A 93 19.76 -3.24 16.67
N LEU A 94 19.69 -4.56 16.83
CA LEU A 94 20.65 -5.38 17.55
C LEU A 94 21.86 -5.79 16.69
N GLY A 95 21.94 -5.35 15.44
CA GLY A 95 23.02 -5.74 14.52
C GLY A 95 22.98 -7.21 14.10
N ARG A 96 21.79 -7.84 14.18
CA ARG A 96 21.56 -9.25 13.81
C ARG A 96 20.91 -9.33 12.44
N ASP A 97 21.09 -10.47 11.76
CA ASP A 97 20.40 -10.70 10.50
C ASP A 97 18.89 -10.82 10.70
N ALA A 98 18.14 -9.98 9.98
CA ALA A 98 16.69 -9.91 10.02
C ALA A 98 16.03 -10.35 8.70
N LYS A 99 16.80 -10.84 7.72
CA LYS A 99 16.33 -11.12 6.36
C LYS A 99 15.10 -12.04 6.35
N SER A 100 15.12 -13.12 7.11
CA SER A 100 14.00 -14.07 7.16
C SER A 100 12.73 -13.43 7.74
N ALA A 101 12.85 -12.75 8.88
CA ALA A 101 11.73 -12.05 9.50
C ALA A 101 11.17 -10.95 8.57
N LEU A 102 12.03 -10.20 7.89
CA LEU A 102 11.62 -9.19 6.92
C LEU A 102 10.90 -9.81 5.72
N LYS A 103 11.38 -10.93 5.19
CA LYS A 103 10.71 -11.64 4.09
C LYS A 103 9.29 -12.05 4.48
N GLU A 104 9.15 -12.69 5.62
CA GLU A 104 7.84 -13.09 6.14
C GLU A 104 6.91 -11.88 6.34
N ALA A 105 7.45 -10.77 6.86
CA ALA A 105 6.71 -9.54 7.06
C ALA A 105 6.21 -8.93 5.75
N VAL A 106 7.08 -8.83 4.74
CA VAL A 106 6.75 -8.26 3.42
C VAL A 106 5.70 -9.11 2.71
N VAL A 107 5.91 -10.41 2.63
CA VAL A 107 4.97 -11.34 1.98
C VAL A 107 3.60 -11.28 2.67
N ALA A 108 3.56 -11.41 3.98
CA ALA A 108 2.31 -11.34 4.73
C ALA A 108 1.62 -9.97 4.60
N GLY A 109 2.39 -8.87 4.55
CA GLY A 109 1.87 -7.53 4.35
C GLY A 109 1.23 -7.33 2.97
N LEU A 110 1.84 -7.88 1.92
CA LEU A 110 1.29 -7.86 0.56
C LEU A 110 -0.01 -8.67 0.46
N LEU A 111 -0.04 -9.86 1.03
CA LEU A 111 -1.25 -10.71 1.03
C LEU A 111 -2.37 -10.10 1.86
N ASN A 112 -2.05 -9.45 2.98
CA ASN A 112 -3.03 -8.72 3.76
C ASN A 112 -3.61 -7.52 3.00
N ALA A 113 -2.76 -6.77 2.29
CA ALA A 113 -3.21 -5.69 1.42
C ALA A 113 -4.14 -6.21 0.32
N GLU A 114 -3.79 -7.32 -0.33
CA GLU A 114 -4.62 -7.96 -1.35
C GLU A 114 -6.00 -8.36 -0.80
N ASN A 115 -6.06 -8.89 0.42
CA ASN A 115 -7.34 -9.20 1.05
C ASN A 115 -8.25 -7.96 1.14
N SER A 116 -7.70 -6.82 1.55
CA SER A 116 -8.43 -5.54 1.58
C SER A 116 -8.83 -5.06 0.18
N PHE A 117 -7.94 -5.17 -0.80
CA PHE A 117 -8.24 -4.81 -2.18
C PHE A 117 -9.33 -5.69 -2.79
N SER A 118 -9.33 -6.98 -2.50
CA SER A 118 -10.34 -7.92 -3.01
C SER A 118 -11.73 -7.58 -2.49
N ILE A 119 -11.86 -7.18 -1.23
CA ILE A 119 -13.11 -6.72 -0.64
C ILE A 119 -13.60 -5.46 -1.35
N SER A 120 -12.72 -4.46 -1.49
CA SER A 120 -13.07 -3.20 -2.17
C SER A 120 -13.43 -3.41 -3.64
N ARG A 121 -12.73 -4.29 -4.35
CA ARG A 121 -13.07 -4.65 -5.73
C ARG A 121 -14.45 -5.29 -5.84
N LYS A 122 -14.85 -6.14 -4.90
CA LYS A 122 -16.19 -6.71 -4.86
C LYS A 122 -17.28 -5.64 -4.63
N GLU A 123 -17.02 -4.70 -3.72
CA GLU A 123 -17.96 -3.60 -3.46
C GLU A 123 -18.09 -2.65 -4.67
N LEU A 124 -17.00 -2.37 -5.37
CA LEU A 124 -17.00 -1.54 -6.56
C LEU A 124 -17.62 -2.25 -7.78
N GLY A 125 -17.49 -3.57 -7.85
CA GLY A 125 -18.06 -4.37 -8.93
C GLY A 125 -17.69 -3.83 -10.31
N ASN A 126 -18.70 -3.59 -11.14
CA ASN A 126 -18.54 -3.11 -12.51
C ASN A 126 -18.10 -1.64 -12.64
N THR A 127 -17.92 -0.92 -11.55
CA THR A 127 -17.40 0.46 -11.59
C THR A 127 -15.91 0.51 -11.88
N LEU A 128 -15.17 -0.60 -11.67
CA LEU A 128 -13.77 -0.74 -12.10
C LEU A 128 -13.70 -1.17 -13.56
N LEU A 129 -13.09 -0.36 -14.42
CA LEU A 129 -12.98 -0.66 -15.85
C LEU A 129 -12.04 -1.84 -16.14
N ASN A 130 -10.89 -1.90 -15.50
CA ASN A 130 -9.90 -2.96 -15.68
C ASN A 130 -9.28 -3.31 -14.32
N PRO A 131 -9.93 -4.14 -13.49
CA PRO A 131 -9.37 -4.50 -12.20
C PRO A 131 -8.06 -5.27 -12.41
N ALA A 132 -7.01 -4.86 -11.72
CA ALA A 132 -5.75 -5.59 -11.72
C ALA A 132 -5.94 -7.00 -11.13
N SER A 133 -5.10 -7.94 -11.57
CA SER A 133 -5.06 -9.29 -10.99
C SER A 133 -4.68 -9.24 -9.50
N ALA A 134 -5.08 -10.25 -8.75
CA ALA A 134 -4.71 -10.37 -7.34
C ALA A 134 -3.19 -10.49 -7.16
N ILE A 135 -2.67 -9.96 -6.05
CA ILE A 135 -1.29 -10.22 -5.63
C ILE A 135 -1.24 -11.67 -5.13
N THR A 136 -0.43 -12.50 -5.79
CA THR A 136 -0.24 -13.90 -5.38
C THR A 136 0.95 -14.01 -4.42
N GLU A 137 1.02 -15.16 -3.73
CA GLU A 137 2.15 -15.44 -2.85
C GLU A 137 3.47 -15.56 -3.64
N GLU A 138 3.42 -16.12 -4.85
CA GLU A 138 4.59 -16.21 -5.74
C GLU A 138 5.08 -14.79 -6.14
N GLU A 139 4.16 -13.89 -6.47
CA GLU A 139 4.51 -12.51 -6.79
C GLU A 139 5.10 -11.79 -5.58
N ALA A 140 4.54 -11.99 -4.39
CA ALA A 140 5.04 -11.40 -3.16
C ALA A 140 6.45 -11.89 -2.80
N ASN A 141 6.71 -13.19 -2.94
CA ASN A 141 8.05 -13.77 -2.77
C ASN A 141 9.03 -13.24 -3.82
N SER A 142 8.62 -13.21 -5.09
CA SER A 142 9.44 -12.69 -6.19
C SER A 142 9.80 -11.20 -5.99
N TYR A 143 8.85 -10.40 -5.50
CA TYR A 143 9.11 -9.01 -5.15
C TYR A 143 10.19 -8.89 -4.07
N PHE A 144 10.09 -9.69 -3.01
CA PHE A 144 11.13 -9.69 -1.98
C PHE A 144 12.50 -10.06 -2.56
N ASP A 145 12.59 -11.20 -3.25
CA ASP A 145 13.85 -11.75 -3.72
C ASP A 145 14.52 -10.87 -4.79
N ASN A 146 13.76 -10.22 -5.67
CA ASN A 146 14.29 -9.42 -6.77
C ASN A 146 14.45 -7.93 -6.45
N THR A 147 13.76 -7.40 -5.45
CA THR A 147 13.75 -5.95 -5.16
C THR A 147 14.19 -5.63 -3.73
N VAL A 148 13.52 -6.23 -2.74
CA VAL A 148 13.72 -5.86 -1.33
C VAL A 148 15.07 -6.37 -0.82
N GLU A 149 15.47 -7.59 -1.17
CA GLU A 149 16.71 -8.20 -0.71
C GLU A 149 17.95 -7.40 -1.09
N ALA A 150 17.99 -6.85 -2.29
CA ALA A 150 19.11 -6.05 -2.75
C ALA A 150 19.26 -4.75 -1.94
N THR A 151 18.16 -4.08 -1.63
CA THR A 151 18.15 -2.87 -0.80
C THR A 151 18.44 -3.20 0.67
N TYR A 152 17.92 -4.32 1.18
CA TYR A 152 18.17 -4.80 2.53
C TYR A 152 19.65 -5.08 2.76
N THR A 153 20.33 -5.70 1.81
CA THR A 153 21.76 -6.00 1.92
C THR A 153 22.61 -4.75 2.14
N ASN A 154 22.24 -3.64 1.53
CA ASN A 154 22.96 -2.36 1.65
C ASN A 154 22.54 -1.54 2.89
N GLU A 155 21.25 -1.50 3.17
CA GLU A 155 20.65 -0.65 4.22
C GLU A 155 19.57 -1.40 5.01
N PRO A 156 19.93 -2.38 5.88
CA PRO A 156 18.97 -3.30 6.49
C PRO A 156 17.85 -2.59 7.27
N LEU A 157 18.19 -1.69 8.18
CA LEU A 157 17.21 -0.99 9.01
C LEU A 157 16.31 -0.06 8.17
N LYS A 158 16.92 0.71 7.27
CA LYS A 158 16.16 1.63 6.40
C LYS A 158 15.18 0.87 5.52
N THR A 159 15.61 -0.23 4.89
CA THR A 159 14.75 -1.07 4.07
C THR A 159 13.60 -1.64 4.89
N THR A 160 13.89 -2.14 6.09
CA THR A 160 12.87 -2.66 7.02
C THR A 160 11.82 -1.59 7.35
N MET A 161 12.25 -0.36 7.67
CA MET A 161 11.35 0.73 8.00
C MET A 161 10.48 1.17 6.82
N ILE A 162 11.05 1.22 5.61
CA ILE A 162 10.31 1.56 4.39
C ILE A 162 9.25 0.49 4.08
N GLN A 163 9.61 -0.78 4.14
CA GLN A 163 8.67 -1.88 3.90
C GLN A 163 7.56 -1.93 4.97
N LYS A 164 7.92 -1.67 6.22
CA LYS A 164 6.97 -1.53 7.33
C LYS A 164 5.98 -0.37 7.08
N TYR A 165 6.47 0.78 6.64
CA TYR A 165 5.63 1.93 6.29
C TYR A 165 4.63 1.57 5.18
N PHE A 166 5.06 0.88 4.13
CA PHE A 166 4.17 0.42 3.07
C PHE A 166 3.13 -0.59 3.57
N ALA A 167 3.52 -1.50 4.44
CA ALA A 167 2.62 -2.55 4.95
C ALA A 167 1.57 -2.01 5.93
N LEU A 168 1.89 -0.94 6.66
CA LEU A 168 0.96 -0.30 7.59
C LEU A 168 0.06 0.74 6.91
N TRP A 169 0.30 1.06 5.65
CA TRP A 169 -0.56 1.93 4.88
C TRP A 169 -1.97 1.33 4.75
N GLY A 170 -2.98 2.10 5.13
CA GLY A 170 -4.37 1.64 5.15
C GLY A 170 -4.76 0.85 6.41
N ALA A 171 -3.81 0.52 7.29
CA ALA A 171 -4.12 0.05 8.62
C ALA A 171 -4.56 1.24 9.50
N SER A 172 -5.66 1.06 10.21
CA SER A 172 -6.33 2.11 10.99
C SER A 172 -5.37 2.93 11.88
N GLY A 173 -5.19 4.22 11.59
CA GLY A 173 -4.59 5.23 12.49
C GLY A 173 -3.14 5.02 12.94
N ARG A 174 -2.64 3.80 12.92
CA ARG A 174 -1.31 3.45 13.43
C ARG A 174 -0.15 3.85 12.51
N SER A 175 -0.42 4.06 11.23
CA SER A 175 0.61 4.51 10.30
C SER A 175 1.06 5.95 10.58
N GLU A 176 0.22 6.76 11.23
CA GLU A 176 0.55 8.14 11.56
C GLU A 176 1.53 8.26 12.73
N GLU A 177 1.44 7.36 13.71
CA GLU A 177 2.36 7.36 14.86
C GLU A 177 3.81 7.04 14.47
N HIS A 178 4.02 6.26 13.41
CA HIS A 178 5.36 5.89 12.95
C HIS A 178 5.94 6.85 11.89
N THR A 179 5.14 7.70 11.27
CA THR A 179 5.63 8.68 10.28
C THR A 179 6.31 9.87 10.92
N SER A 180 6.01 10.19 12.17
CA SER A 180 6.68 11.28 12.91
C SER A 180 8.13 10.96 13.28
N GLU A 181 8.54 9.69 13.26
CA GLU A 181 9.93 9.27 13.55
C GLU A 181 10.83 9.27 12.29
N LEU A 182 10.28 9.49 11.10
CA LEU A 182 11.01 9.50 9.83
C LEU A 182 11.26 10.92 9.27
N GLN A 183 10.92 11.96 10.04
CA GLN A 183 11.25 13.35 9.74
C GLN A 183 12.57 13.76 10.49
#